data_4ef3722081395b17b1cb8f8fe770a9aa
#
_entry.id   4ef3722081395b17b1cb8f8fe770a9aa
#
_cell.length_a   1.000
_cell.length_b   1.000
_cell.length_c   1.000
_cell.angle_alpha   90.00
_cell.angle_beta   90.00
_cell.angle_gamma   90.00
#
_symmetry.space_group_name_H-M   'P 1'
#
loop_
_entity.id
_entity.type
_entity.pdbx_description
1 polymer ?
#
loop_
_entity_poly.entity_id
_entity_poly.type
_entity_poly.pdbx_seq_one_letter_code
_entity_poly.pdbx_strand_id
1 'polypeptide(L)'
;MLVYIFACESSYGGLHGIYDEDVVEVQDMEEANEYGYEMAEGVVESYNCFDEVFEEEFEWRVYKIKEGISAEKARAALGSHDEEGFVAKYCKEEVLN
;
A
#
# COMPACT_ATOMS: atom_id res chain seq x y z
N MET A 1 0.02 14.75 -4.80
CA MET A 1 0.35 13.50 -5.51
C MET A 1 -0.55 12.39 -4.96
N LEU A 2 -1.27 11.73 -5.84
CA LEU A 2 -2.15 10.64 -5.45
C LEU A 2 -1.40 9.32 -5.57
N VAL A 3 -1.41 8.53 -4.50
CA VAL A 3 -0.66 7.28 -4.45
C VAL A 3 -1.51 6.13 -3.90
N TYR A 4 -1.15 4.92 -4.32
CA TYR A 4 -1.66 3.67 -3.77
C TYR A 4 -0.57 3.11 -2.88
N ILE A 5 -0.88 2.92 -1.60
CA ILE A 5 0.06 2.41 -0.59
C ILE A 5 -0.50 1.11 -0.04
N PHE A 6 0.37 0.12 0.10
CA PHE A 6 -0.03 -1.14 0.74
C PHE A 6 1.08 -1.66 1.65
N ALA A 7 0.65 -2.30 2.73
CA ALA A 7 1.53 -3.01 3.64
C ALA A 7 1.57 -4.48 3.23
N CYS A 8 2.74 -5.05 3.14
CA CYS A 8 2.94 -6.42 2.70
C CYS A 8 4.01 -7.12 3.51
N GLU A 9 4.02 -8.44 3.40
CA GLU A 9 5.06 -9.25 4.02
C GLU A 9 6.28 -9.29 3.11
N SER A 10 7.45 -8.98 3.68
CA SER A 10 8.70 -8.89 2.92
C SER A 10 9.07 -10.19 2.21
N SER A 11 8.79 -11.33 2.84
CA SER A 11 9.15 -12.64 2.31
C SER A 11 8.35 -13.07 1.08
N TYR A 12 7.16 -12.50 0.87
CA TYR A 12 6.31 -12.82 -0.28
C TYR A 12 6.44 -11.87 -1.45
N GLY A 13 7.16 -10.77 -1.27
CA GLY A 13 7.47 -9.88 -2.39
C GLY A 13 6.30 -9.09 -2.95
N GLY A 14 5.78 -8.13 -2.21
CA GLY A 14 4.88 -7.13 -2.75
C GLY A 14 3.44 -7.57 -2.94
N LEU A 15 2.97 -7.58 -4.17
CA LEU A 15 1.54 -7.70 -4.48
C LEU A 15 0.86 -9.00 -4.04
N HIS A 16 1.61 -10.00 -3.66
CA HIS A 16 1.05 -11.30 -3.26
C HIS A 16 0.80 -11.45 -1.76
N GLY A 17 1.27 -10.53 -0.95
CA GLY A 17 1.14 -10.62 0.50
C GLY A 17 0.60 -9.34 1.12
N ILE A 18 -0.44 -8.76 0.53
CA ILE A 18 -1.03 -7.52 1.02
C ILE A 18 -1.92 -7.77 2.22
N TYR A 19 -1.65 -7.04 3.29
CA TYR A 19 -2.44 -7.09 4.54
C TYR A 19 -3.32 -5.87 4.75
N ASP A 20 -2.93 -4.74 4.17
CA ASP A 20 -3.71 -3.50 4.24
C ASP A 20 -3.35 -2.64 3.04
N GLU A 21 -4.29 -1.84 2.58
CA GLU A 21 -4.10 -0.99 1.41
C GLU A 21 -4.95 0.27 1.49
N ASP A 22 -4.50 1.34 0.84
CA ASP A 22 -5.27 2.58 0.74
C ASP A 22 -4.79 3.42 -0.44
N VAL A 23 -5.65 4.34 -0.86
CA VAL A 23 -5.33 5.37 -1.85
C VAL A 23 -5.38 6.71 -1.13
N VAL A 24 -4.28 7.43 -1.12
CA VAL A 24 -4.17 8.69 -0.38
C VAL A 24 -3.55 9.80 -1.21
N GLU A 25 -3.94 11.03 -0.90
CA GLU A 25 -3.31 12.23 -1.44
C GLU A 25 -2.19 12.65 -0.49
N VAL A 26 -0.98 12.75 -1.01
CA VAL A 26 0.19 13.14 -0.22
C VAL A 26 0.93 14.30 -0.91
N GLN A 27 1.67 15.08 -0.13
CA GLN A 27 2.43 16.20 -0.66
C GLN A 27 3.73 15.74 -1.34
N ASP A 28 4.37 14.72 -0.75
CA ASP A 28 5.64 14.20 -1.21
C ASP A 28 5.85 12.75 -0.77
N MET A 29 6.98 12.18 -1.11
CA MET A 29 7.31 10.81 -0.75
C MET A 29 7.56 10.63 0.74
N GLU A 30 8.02 11.66 1.43
CA GLU A 30 8.20 11.59 2.87
C GLU A 30 6.87 11.34 3.57
N GLU A 31 5.84 12.08 3.18
CA GLU A 31 4.48 11.89 3.72
C GLU A 31 3.93 10.50 3.36
N ALA A 32 4.15 10.05 2.12
CA ALA A 32 3.74 8.72 1.69
C ALA A 32 4.40 7.63 2.54
N ASN A 33 5.68 7.78 2.83
CA ASN A 33 6.41 6.80 3.65
C ASN A 33 5.97 6.81 5.11
N GLU A 34 5.65 7.96 5.67
CA GLU A 34 5.09 8.04 7.01
C GLU A 34 3.76 7.28 7.09
N TYR A 35 2.92 7.48 6.08
CA TYR A 35 1.64 6.78 6.00
C TYR A 35 1.83 5.26 5.90
N GLY A 36 2.75 4.84 5.03
CA GLY A 36 3.08 3.43 4.85
C GLY A 36 3.65 2.78 6.11
N TYR A 37 4.52 3.50 6.81
CA TYR A 37 5.08 3.03 8.07
C TYR A 37 3.99 2.80 9.12
N GLU A 38 3.08 3.75 9.28
CA GLU A 38 1.96 3.62 10.22
C GLU A 38 1.05 2.45 9.86
N MET A 39 0.80 2.26 8.56
CA MET A 39 0.01 1.14 8.07
C MET A 39 0.67 -0.20 8.41
N ALA A 40 1.97 -0.34 8.14
CA ALA A 40 2.72 -1.56 8.44
C ALA A 40 2.77 -1.83 9.95
N GLU A 41 2.99 -0.79 10.75
CA GLU A 41 2.98 -0.89 12.21
C GLU A 41 1.64 -1.37 12.74
N GLY A 42 0.54 -0.85 12.18
CA GLY A 42 -0.81 -1.29 12.53
C GLY A 42 -1.05 -2.76 12.23
N VAL A 43 -0.52 -3.25 11.11
CA VAL A 43 -0.61 -4.67 10.75
C VAL A 43 0.16 -5.53 11.75
N VAL A 44 1.38 -5.14 12.09
CA VAL A 44 2.20 -5.87 13.08
C VAL A 44 1.49 -5.93 14.44
N GLU A 45 0.95 -4.82 14.90
CA GLU A 45 0.20 -4.79 16.17
C GLU A 45 -1.00 -5.71 16.15
N SER A 46 -1.74 -5.75 15.05
CA SER A 46 -2.90 -6.63 14.91
C SER A 46 -2.52 -8.10 14.96
N TYR A 47 -1.41 -8.48 14.33
CA TYR A 47 -0.98 -9.88 14.30
C TYR A 47 -0.26 -10.32 15.57
N ASN A 48 0.41 -9.43 16.28
CA ASN A 48 1.07 -9.75 17.54
C ASN A 48 0.10 -10.15 18.66
N CYS A 49 -1.18 -9.93 18.48
CA CYS A 49 -2.20 -10.42 19.41
C CYS A 49 -2.41 -11.94 19.31
N PHE A 50 -2.00 -12.55 18.20
CA PHE A 50 -2.29 -13.94 17.89
C PHE A 50 -1.04 -14.77 17.64
N ASP A 51 -0.02 -14.20 16.99
CA ASP A 51 1.22 -14.90 16.62
C ASP A 51 2.41 -13.97 16.86
N GLU A 52 3.59 -14.55 17.08
CA GLU A 52 4.83 -13.77 17.15
C GLU A 52 5.21 -13.33 15.74
N VAL A 53 4.95 -12.06 15.44
CA VAL A 53 5.28 -11.44 14.17
C VAL A 53 6.26 -10.30 14.44
N PHE A 54 7.35 -10.26 13.69
CA PHE A 54 8.38 -9.26 13.85
C PHE A 54 8.15 -8.11 12.87
N GLU A 55 8.38 -6.88 13.35
CA GLU A 55 8.19 -5.66 12.57
C GLU A 55 8.96 -5.69 11.25
N GLU A 56 10.16 -6.25 11.22
CA GLU A 56 10.98 -6.36 10.02
C GLU A 56 10.45 -7.34 8.97
N GLU A 57 9.42 -8.11 9.29
CA GLU A 57 8.77 -9.00 8.31
C GLU A 57 7.79 -8.27 7.43
N PHE A 58 7.42 -7.05 7.81
CA PHE A 58 6.47 -6.24 7.06
C PHE A 58 7.14 -5.02 6.48
N GLU A 59 6.71 -4.68 5.26
CA GLU A 59 7.14 -3.48 4.57
C GLU A 59 5.94 -2.81 3.92
N TRP A 60 6.15 -1.65 3.34
CA TRP A 60 5.13 -0.99 2.55
C TRP A 60 5.68 -0.64 1.18
N ARG A 61 4.79 -0.54 0.21
CA ARG A 61 5.13 -0.12 -1.14
C ARG A 61 4.19 0.99 -1.59
N VAL A 62 4.69 1.84 -2.46
CA VAL A 62 3.96 3.00 -2.94
C VAL A 62 3.98 3.01 -4.47
N TYR A 63 2.80 3.14 -5.06
CA TYR A 63 2.64 3.31 -6.50
C TYR A 63 1.96 4.64 -6.79
N LYS A 64 2.42 5.33 -7.80
CA LYS A 64 1.72 6.53 -8.27
C LYS A 64 0.46 6.14 -9.03
N ILE A 65 -0.62 6.83 -8.76
CA ILE A 65 -1.87 6.68 -9.51
C ILE A 65 -1.74 7.42 -10.84
N LYS A 66 -2.29 6.88 -11.91
CA LYS A 66 -2.31 7.51 -13.23
C LYS A 66 -3.01 8.85 -13.19
N GLU A 67 -2.52 9.79 -14.00
CA GLU A 67 -3.13 11.09 -14.14
C GLU A 67 -4.57 10.96 -14.67
N GLY A 68 -5.44 11.84 -14.20
CA GLY A 68 -6.84 11.83 -14.62
C GLY A 68 -7.74 10.90 -13.82
N ILE A 69 -7.18 10.10 -12.91
CA ILE A 69 -7.96 9.24 -12.02
C ILE A 69 -8.12 9.96 -10.68
N SER A 70 -9.37 10.17 -10.26
CA SER A 70 -9.65 10.81 -8.97
C SER A 70 -9.43 9.87 -7.80
N ALA A 71 -9.20 10.43 -6.62
CA ALA A 71 -9.08 9.66 -5.38
C ALA A 71 -10.32 8.81 -5.13
N GLU A 72 -11.50 9.40 -5.38
CA GLU A 72 -12.79 8.72 -5.21
C GLU A 72 -12.90 7.49 -6.10
N LYS A 73 -12.55 7.64 -7.37
CA LYS A 73 -12.60 6.55 -8.34
C LYS A 73 -11.63 5.44 -7.99
N ALA A 74 -10.40 5.81 -7.61
CA ALA A 74 -9.39 4.84 -7.21
C ALA A 74 -9.79 4.08 -5.94
N ARG A 75 -10.29 4.77 -4.93
CA ARG A 75 -10.77 4.14 -3.70
C ARG A 75 -11.94 3.20 -3.94
N ALA A 76 -12.87 3.61 -4.80
CA ALA A 76 -14.01 2.76 -5.15
C ALA A 76 -13.58 1.48 -5.86
N ALA A 77 -12.45 1.50 -6.54
CA ALA A 77 -11.90 0.33 -7.23
C ALA A 77 -11.15 -0.63 -6.31
N LEU A 78 -10.74 -0.19 -5.12
CA LEU A 78 -10.12 -1.08 -4.13
C LEU A 78 -11.13 -2.18 -3.76
N GLY A 79 -10.68 -3.42 -3.77
CA GLY A 79 -11.56 -4.54 -3.47
C GLY A 79 -12.37 -5.07 -4.66
N SER A 80 -12.47 -4.31 -5.76
CA SER A 80 -13.14 -4.75 -6.99
C SER A 80 -12.20 -5.46 -7.94
N HIS A 81 -10.89 -5.30 -7.72
CA HIS A 81 -9.82 -5.91 -8.51
C HIS A 81 -8.84 -6.58 -7.54
N ASP A 82 -8.13 -7.58 -8.02
CA ASP A 82 -6.98 -8.06 -7.28
C ASP A 82 -5.88 -6.98 -7.32
N GLU A 83 -4.85 -7.13 -6.52
CA GLU A 83 -3.81 -6.12 -6.38
C GLU A 83 -3.07 -5.88 -7.69
N GLU A 84 -2.75 -6.96 -8.43
CA GLU A 84 -2.09 -6.85 -9.72
C GLU A 84 -2.98 -6.14 -10.76
N GLY A 85 -4.25 -6.47 -10.79
CA GLY A 85 -5.22 -5.83 -11.68
C GLY A 85 -5.40 -4.36 -11.36
N PHE A 86 -5.45 -4.01 -10.07
CA PHE A 86 -5.53 -2.62 -9.64
C PHE A 86 -4.31 -1.82 -10.10
N VAL A 87 -3.11 -2.34 -9.85
CA VAL A 87 -1.86 -1.69 -10.25
C VAL A 87 -1.80 -1.53 -11.77
N ALA A 88 -2.12 -2.56 -12.52
CA ALA A 88 -2.08 -2.52 -13.98
C ALA A 88 -3.04 -1.47 -14.56
N LYS A 89 -4.22 -1.33 -13.97
CA LYS A 89 -5.26 -0.44 -14.48
C LYS A 89 -5.15 1.01 -13.98
N TYR A 90 -4.81 1.20 -12.72
CA TYR A 90 -4.88 2.51 -12.06
C TYR A 90 -3.53 3.12 -11.70
N CYS A 91 -2.47 2.35 -11.66
CA CYS A 91 -1.17 2.83 -11.25
C CYS A 91 -0.22 3.02 -12.42
N LYS A 92 0.71 3.95 -12.27
CA LYS A 92 1.69 4.31 -13.29
C LYS A 92 3.02 3.59 -13.07
N GLU A 93 3.57 3.74 -11.89
CA GLU A 93 4.88 3.18 -11.55
C GLU A 93 5.03 3.06 -10.03
N GLU A 94 5.86 2.11 -9.61
CA GLU A 94 6.26 2.01 -8.22
C GLU A 94 7.25 3.13 -7.91
N VAL A 95 7.04 3.81 -6.78
CA VAL A 95 7.95 4.85 -6.33
C VAL A 95 8.93 4.21 -5.36
N LEU A 96 10.18 4.15 -5.75
CA LEU A 96 11.25 3.59 -4.93
C LEU A 96 11.87 4.67 -4.05
N ASN A 97 12.20 4.29 -2.84
CA ASN A 97 12.90 5.15 -1.88
C ASN A 97 14.40 5.07 -2.09
#